data_0225de9d10255abafd27407dae7dfa0f
#
_entry.id   0225de9d10255abafd27407dae7dfa0f
#
_cell.length_a   1.000
_cell.length_b   1.000
_cell.length_c   1.000
_cell.angle_alpha   90.00
_cell.angle_beta   90.00
_cell.angle_gamma   90.00
#
_symmetry.space_group_name_H-M   'P 1'
#
loop_
_entity.id
_entity.type
_entity.pdbx_description
1 polymer ?
#
loop_
_entity_poly.entity_id
_entity_poly.type
_entity_poly.pdbx_seq_one_letter_code
_entity_poly.pdbx_strand_id
1 'polypeptide(L)'
;MTDQQSTGLTGNTELTDKQSAELSAEGVPQDALRRLAELRPGRPGGIFTSDLSVNEFLLVREAGFRPLGLVLGSSIYHVGLQVGRWGKNQELDVLSQAMYHARELAMTRMEAEADALGADGIVGVRLDVEMKEFGNDIAEFIAVGTAVKAEPGAGGGGVSDWRNNKRQPFTSDLSGQDFWTLIRAGYAPLGMVMGSCVYHVAHQKFGSKIGNIGKNVEIEQFTQALYDARELAMSRMQAEAEALHAEGIVGVQLRQHSHTWGSHTTEFFAIGTAVRPLRPDHIIERPTMVLTLDA
;
A
#
# COMPACT_ATOMS: atom_id res chain seq x y z
N MET A 1 -38.70 44.12 -37.10
CA MET A 1 -37.32 44.46 -37.44
C MET A 1 -36.62 44.79 -36.14
N THR A 2 -35.90 43.82 -35.64
CA THR A 2 -34.70 44.00 -34.79
C THR A 2 -34.25 42.60 -34.37
N ASP A 3 -33.17 42.15 -35.02
CA ASP A 3 -32.46 40.92 -34.68
C ASP A 3 -31.79 41.05 -33.31
N GLN A 4 -32.06 40.11 -32.46
CA GLN A 4 -31.21 39.83 -31.27
C GLN A 4 -30.29 38.68 -31.61
N GLN A 5 -29.04 38.99 -31.84
CA GLN A 5 -27.93 38.03 -31.86
C GLN A 5 -27.69 37.53 -30.43
N SER A 6 -27.99 36.29 -30.19
CA SER A 6 -27.54 35.55 -29.01
C SER A 6 -26.11 35.08 -29.24
N THR A 7 -25.14 35.73 -28.62
CA THR A 7 -23.76 35.27 -28.50
C THR A 7 -23.72 34.07 -27.57
N GLY A 8 -23.64 32.88 -28.14
CA GLY A 8 -23.38 31.65 -27.42
C GLY A 8 -21.93 31.60 -26.92
N LEU A 9 -21.76 31.63 -25.61
CA LEU A 9 -20.53 31.22 -24.94
C LEU A 9 -20.44 29.68 -24.95
N THR A 10 -19.90 29.15 -26.05
CA THR A 10 -19.41 27.76 -26.07
C THR A 10 -17.88 27.79 -26.02
N GLY A 11 -17.36 28.02 -24.85
CA GLY A 11 -15.95 27.73 -24.53
C GLY A 11 -15.84 26.36 -23.88
N ASN A 12 -16.26 25.32 -24.60
CA ASN A 12 -15.81 23.97 -24.27
C ASN A 12 -14.35 23.88 -24.70
N THR A 13 -13.47 24.09 -23.73
CA THR A 13 -12.10 23.63 -23.83
C THR A 13 -12.19 22.10 -23.77
N GLU A 14 -12.33 21.46 -24.93
CA GLU A 14 -11.91 20.07 -25.06
C GLU A 14 -10.45 20.03 -24.76
N LEU A 15 -10.13 19.70 -23.49
CA LEU A 15 -8.82 19.22 -23.12
C LEU A 15 -8.61 17.97 -23.98
N THR A 16 -7.83 18.14 -25.03
CA THR A 16 -7.52 17.05 -25.96
C THR A 16 -6.90 15.92 -25.14
N ASP A 17 -7.46 14.73 -25.22
CA ASP A 17 -7.03 13.47 -24.58
C ASP A 17 -5.54 13.13 -24.78
N LYS A 18 -4.82 13.89 -25.57
CA LYS A 18 -3.38 13.75 -25.79
C LYS A 18 -2.49 14.40 -24.73
N GLN A 19 -2.99 15.35 -23.94
CA GLN A 19 -2.16 16.01 -22.90
C GLN A 19 -2.25 15.36 -21.52
N SER A 20 -3.25 14.51 -21.29
CA SER A 20 -3.44 13.83 -20.00
C SER A 20 -2.64 12.54 -19.84
N ALA A 21 -1.92 12.09 -20.83
CA ALA A 21 -1.28 10.76 -20.83
C ALA A 21 0.25 10.78 -20.88
N GLU A 22 0.91 11.93 -20.77
CA GLU A 22 2.38 11.93 -20.65
C GLU A 22 2.79 11.60 -19.22
N LEU A 23 3.21 10.35 -19.00
CA LEU A 23 3.90 9.95 -17.79
C LEU A 23 5.34 10.49 -17.84
N SER A 24 5.87 10.91 -16.70
CA SER A 24 7.30 11.19 -16.56
C SER A 24 8.13 9.92 -16.78
N ALA A 25 9.45 10.05 -16.83
CA ALA A 25 10.35 8.88 -16.89
C ALA A 25 10.13 7.89 -15.74
N GLU A 26 9.67 8.37 -14.58
CA GLU A 26 9.31 7.57 -13.41
C GLU A 26 7.83 7.11 -13.42
N GLY A 27 7.08 7.38 -14.48
CA GLY A 27 5.69 6.97 -14.60
C GLY A 27 4.68 7.83 -13.81
N VAL A 28 5.07 9.01 -13.33
CA VAL A 28 4.19 9.96 -12.63
C VAL A 28 3.51 10.89 -13.63
N PRO A 29 2.17 11.09 -13.56
CA PRO A 29 1.45 12.01 -14.44
C PRO A 29 1.91 13.47 -14.28
N GLN A 30 1.94 14.23 -15.38
CA GLN A 30 2.36 15.64 -15.38
C GLN A 30 1.52 16.53 -14.44
N ASP A 31 0.23 16.24 -14.31
CA ASP A 31 -0.65 16.95 -13.38
C ASP A 31 -0.26 16.71 -11.92
N ALA A 32 0.16 15.49 -11.60
CA ALA A 32 0.68 15.17 -10.27
C ALA A 32 1.98 15.94 -9.99
N LEU A 33 2.91 16.02 -10.96
CA LEU A 33 4.13 16.79 -10.80
C LEU A 33 3.85 18.30 -10.60
N ARG A 34 2.83 18.85 -11.27
CA ARG A 34 2.40 20.24 -11.02
C ARG A 34 1.88 20.43 -9.60
N ARG A 35 1.01 19.53 -9.12
CA ARG A 35 0.52 19.55 -7.74
C ARG A 35 1.67 19.47 -6.74
N LEU A 36 2.62 18.57 -6.94
CA LEU A 36 3.78 18.42 -6.06
C LEU A 36 4.68 19.65 -6.06
N ALA A 37 4.85 20.33 -7.20
CA ALA A 37 5.60 21.58 -7.28
C ALA A 37 4.96 22.71 -6.45
N GLU A 38 3.64 22.69 -6.26
CA GLU A 38 2.92 23.63 -5.39
C GLU A 38 3.10 23.31 -3.90
N LEU A 39 3.29 22.03 -3.55
CA LEU A 39 3.50 21.56 -2.19
C LEU A 39 4.95 21.69 -1.70
N ARG A 40 5.91 21.97 -2.58
CA ARG A 40 7.35 22.01 -2.21
C ARG A 40 7.62 22.92 -1.03
N PRO A 41 8.40 22.47 -0.05
CA PRO A 41 8.81 23.28 1.10
C PRO A 41 9.51 24.57 0.68
N GLY A 42 9.14 25.68 1.32
CA GLY A 42 9.77 27.00 1.07
C GLY A 42 9.03 27.88 0.08
N ARG A 43 7.95 27.43 -0.55
CA ARG A 43 7.09 28.30 -1.34
C ARG A 43 6.20 29.13 -0.42
N PRO A 44 6.20 30.48 -0.50
CA PRO A 44 5.30 31.31 0.29
C PRO A 44 3.84 30.96 0.00
N GLY A 45 3.06 30.66 1.06
CA GLY A 45 1.65 30.30 0.94
C GLY A 45 1.37 28.85 0.51
N GLY A 46 2.38 27.99 0.44
CA GLY A 46 2.18 26.55 0.17
C GLY A 46 1.40 25.88 1.32
N ILE A 47 0.32 25.18 0.98
CA ILE A 47 -0.48 24.39 1.91
C ILE A 47 -0.01 22.95 1.81
N PHE A 48 0.37 22.31 2.94
CA PHE A 48 0.60 20.88 2.96
C PHE A 48 -0.74 20.15 3.06
N THR A 49 -0.77 18.93 2.54
CA THR A 49 -1.90 18.00 2.67
C THR A 49 -1.42 16.73 3.37
N SER A 50 -2.27 16.07 4.12
CA SER A 50 -1.96 14.82 4.81
C SER A 50 -3.24 14.03 4.99
N ASP A 51 -3.15 12.70 4.97
CA ASP A 51 -4.22 11.79 5.31
C ASP A 51 -4.16 11.31 6.77
N LEU A 52 -3.14 11.77 7.52
CA LEU A 52 -3.04 11.53 8.94
C LEU A 52 -4.14 12.30 9.69
N SER A 53 -4.72 11.69 10.70
CA SER A 53 -5.55 12.42 11.66
C SER A 53 -4.73 13.51 12.38
N VAL A 54 -5.42 14.44 13.04
CA VAL A 54 -4.73 15.53 13.78
C VAL A 54 -3.77 14.98 14.84
N ASN A 55 -4.18 13.95 15.57
CA ASN A 55 -3.35 13.33 16.59
C ASN A 55 -2.12 12.63 15.97
N GLU A 56 -2.31 11.88 14.90
CA GLU A 56 -1.21 11.22 14.20
C GLU A 56 -0.22 12.23 13.62
N PHE A 57 -0.72 13.32 13.03
CA PHE A 57 0.10 14.41 12.54
C PHE A 57 1.02 14.97 13.65
N LEU A 58 0.46 15.22 14.85
CA LEU A 58 1.23 15.74 16.00
C LEU A 58 2.27 14.73 16.48
N LEU A 59 1.92 13.43 16.54
CA LEU A 59 2.83 12.37 16.96
C LEU A 59 3.98 12.15 15.95
N VAL A 60 3.71 12.23 14.65
CA VAL A 60 4.75 12.17 13.60
C VAL A 60 5.70 13.37 13.74
N ARG A 61 5.17 14.57 14.04
CA ARG A 61 5.99 15.75 14.34
C ARG A 61 6.84 15.55 15.59
N GLU A 62 6.28 15.00 16.65
CA GLU A 62 7.00 14.71 17.90
C GLU A 62 8.07 13.62 17.71
N ALA A 63 7.88 12.68 16.79
CA ALA A 63 8.89 11.70 16.39
C ALA A 63 10.08 12.35 15.65
N GLY A 64 10.02 13.65 15.33
CA GLY A 64 11.06 14.39 14.62
C GLY A 64 10.90 14.37 13.10
N PHE A 65 9.70 14.09 12.60
CA PHE A 65 9.43 14.09 11.16
C PHE A 65 8.44 15.18 10.77
N ARG A 66 8.79 15.95 9.75
CA ARG A 66 7.93 17.00 9.21
C ARG A 66 7.13 16.49 8.02
N PRO A 67 5.79 16.43 8.08
CA PRO A 67 4.95 16.15 6.92
C PRO A 67 5.16 17.17 5.81
N LEU A 68 5.28 16.69 4.57
CA LEU A 68 5.50 17.51 3.38
C LEU A 68 4.23 17.60 2.54
N GLY A 69 3.51 16.49 2.39
CA GLY A 69 2.29 16.43 1.58
C GLY A 69 1.78 15.02 1.39
N LEU A 70 0.54 14.93 0.96
CA LEU A 70 -0.09 13.68 0.52
C LEU A 70 0.57 13.24 -0.78
N VAL A 71 0.97 11.97 -0.84
CA VAL A 71 1.51 11.32 -2.04
C VAL A 71 0.64 10.14 -2.42
N LEU A 72 0.54 9.91 -3.72
CA LEU A 72 -0.39 8.98 -4.32
C LEU A 72 0.28 8.26 -5.48
N GLY A 73 0.03 6.97 -5.60
CA GLY A 73 0.34 6.19 -6.79
C GLY A 73 -0.82 5.30 -7.16
N SER A 74 -1.14 5.19 -8.43
CA SER A 74 -2.16 4.25 -8.88
C SER A 74 -1.68 3.47 -10.09
N SER A 75 -2.17 2.25 -10.25
CA SER A 75 -2.00 1.45 -11.45
C SER A 75 -3.33 0.80 -11.82
N ILE A 76 -3.66 0.85 -13.11
CA ILE A 76 -4.82 0.15 -13.65
C ILE A 76 -4.29 -1.06 -14.40
N TYR A 77 -4.76 -2.23 -14.01
CA TYR A 77 -4.27 -3.50 -14.53
C TYR A 77 -5.41 -4.33 -15.11
N HIS A 78 -5.20 -4.84 -16.31
CA HIS A 78 -6.10 -5.84 -16.89
C HIS A 78 -5.70 -7.21 -16.33
N VAL A 79 -6.61 -7.82 -15.58
CA VAL A 79 -6.40 -9.11 -14.93
C VAL A 79 -6.89 -10.21 -15.88
N GLY A 80 -5.97 -10.91 -16.53
CA GLY A 80 -6.31 -12.04 -17.39
C GLY A 80 -6.89 -13.22 -16.59
N LEU A 81 -7.88 -13.88 -17.16
CA LEU A 81 -8.48 -15.07 -16.55
C LEU A 81 -7.50 -16.23 -16.57
N GLN A 82 -7.14 -16.72 -15.37
CA GLN A 82 -6.43 -17.97 -15.20
C GLN A 82 -7.37 -18.99 -14.56
N VAL A 83 -7.59 -20.11 -15.24
CA VAL A 83 -8.48 -21.18 -14.75
C VAL A 83 -7.65 -22.26 -14.05
N GLY A 84 -7.90 -22.47 -12.77
CA GLY A 84 -7.31 -23.59 -12.02
C GLY A 84 -7.83 -24.96 -12.50
N ARG A 85 -7.04 -26.01 -12.31
CA ARG A 85 -7.46 -27.38 -12.60
C ARG A 85 -8.52 -27.85 -11.59
N TRP A 86 -9.67 -28.25 -12.06
CA TRP A 86 -10.89 -28.59 -11.30
C TRP A 86 -10.68 -29.52 -10.09
N GLY A 87 -9.68 -30.34 -10.10
CA GLY A 87 -9.47 -31.39 -9.09
C GLY A 87 -8.23 -31.17 -8.21
N LYS A 88 -7.54 -30.01 -8.29
CA LYS A 88 -6.31 -29.76 -7.53
C LYS A 88 -6.32 -28.40 -6.84
N ASN A 89 -5.87 -28.40 -5.59
CA ASN A 89 -5.45 -27.21 -4.90
C ASN A 89 -4.17 -26.72 -5.55
N GLN A 90 -4.13 -25.46 -6.00
CA GLN A 90 -2.93 -24.91 -6.65
C GLN A 90 -2.90 -23.39 -6.60
N GLU A 91 -1.72 -22.82 -6.56
CA GLU A 91 -1.54 -21.40 -6.83
C GLU A 91 -1.81 -21.07 -8.30
N LEU A 92 -2.37 -19.89 -8.52
CA LEU A 92 -2.53 -19.28 -9.84
C LEU A 92 -1.36 -18.30 -10.05
N ASP A 93 -0.19 -18.85 -10.38
CA ASP A 93 1.09 -18.12 -10.41
C ASP A 93 1.05 -16.83 -11.24
N VAL A 94 0.47 -16.92 -12.45
CA VAL A 94 0.38 -15.75 -13.35
C VAL A 94 -0.49 -14.65 -12.74
N LEU A 95 -1.58 -15.04 -12.07
CA LEU A 95 -2.47 -14.09 -11.43
C LEU A 95 -1.84 -13.50 -10.16
N SER A 96 -1.16 -14.33 -9.36
CA SER A 96 -0.40 -13.87 -8.18
C SER A 96 0.66 -12.84 -8.58
N GLN A 97 1.42 -13.10 -9.63
CA GLN A 97 2.44 -12.19 -10.15
C GLN A 97 1.82 -10.91 -10.71
N ALA A 98 0.72 -10.99 -11.46
CA ALA A 98 0.03 -9.82 -11.99
C ALA A 98 -0.46 -8.89 -10.88
N MET A 99 -1.09 -9.45 -9.84
CA MET A 99 -1.57 -8.70 -8.67
C MET A 99 -0.41 -8.06 -7.89
N TYR A 100 0.69 -8.79 -7.73
CA TYR A 100 1.89 -8.27 -7.08
C TYR A 100 2.49 -7.10 -7.87
N HIS A 101 2.73 -7.25 -9.17
CA HIS A 101 3.30 -6.19 -10.00
C HIS A 101 2.43 -4.93 -10.09
N ALA A 102 1.12 -5.10 -10.10
CA ALA A 102 0.22 -3.94 -10.11
C ALA A 102 0.32 -3.13 -8.81
N ARG A 103 0.45 -3.79 -7.65
CA ARG A 103 0.69 -3.15 -6.36
C ARG A 103 2.07 -2.48 -6.30
N GLU A 104 3.10 -3.19 -6.73
CA GLU A 104 4.46 -2.66 -6.81
C GLU A 104 4.52 -1.38 -7.66
N LEU A 105 3.83 -1.37 -8.80
CA LEU A 105 3.79 -0.19 -9.68
C LEU A 105 3.07 0.99 -9.00
N ALA A 106 1.97 0.76 -8.29
CA ALA A 106 1.30 1.81 -7.51
C ALA A 106 2.22 2.36 -6.41
N MET A 107 2.92 1.49 -5.68
CA MET A 107 3.89 1.88 -4.65
C MET A 107 5.05 2.69 -5.25
N THR A 108 5.65 2.23 -6.34
CA THR A 108 6.76 2.92 -7.02
C THR A 108 6.35 4.34 -7.45
N ARG A 109 5.13 4.53 -7.97
CA ARG A 109 4.62 5.86 -8.35
C ARG A 109 4.43 6.76 -7.14
N MET A 110 3.92 6.24 -6.03
CA MET A 110 3.79 6.98 -4.78
C MET A 110 5.18 7.39 -4.23
N GLU A 111 6.16 6.48 -4.26
CA GLU A 111 7.54 6.76 -3.86
C GLU A 111 8.20 7.83 -4.75
N ALA A 112 7.95 7.80 -6.06
CA ALA A 112 8.44 8.84 -6.97
C ALA A 112 7.83 10.22 -6.67
N GLU A 113 6.56 10.30 -6.27
CA GLU A 113 5.97 11.54 -5.78
C GLU A 113 6.66 12.04 -4.49
N ALA A 114 6.97 11.13 -3.56
CA ALA A 114 7.68 11.47 -2.33
C ALA A 114 9.10 11.96 -2.61
N ASP A 115 9.81 11.33 -3.56
CA ASP A 115 11.12 11.79 -4.02
C ASP A 115 11.06 13.20 -4.64
N ALA A 116 10.05 13.50 -5.43
CA ALA A 116 9.83 14.83 -5.99
C ALA A 116 9.63 15.90 -4.91
N LEU A 117 9.09 15.55 -3.74
CA LEU A 117 8.98 16.42 -2.57
C LEU A 117 10.27 16.49 -1.74
N GLY A 118 11.27 15.64 -2.01
CA GLY A 118 12.49 15.51 -1.23
C GLY A 118 12.30 14.83 0.13
N ALA A 119 11.32 13.94 0.21
CA ALA A 119 11.00 13.18 1.42
C ALA A 119 12.07 12.15 1.77
N ASP A 120 12.15 11.81 3.05
CA ASP A 120 12.97 10.71 3.55
C ASP A 120 12.12 9.45 3.75
N GLY A 121 10.79 9.59 3.86
CA GLY A 121 9.87 8.48 4.01
C GLY A 121 8.42 8.84 3.75
N ILE A 122 7.56 7.81 3.81
CA ILE A 122 6.10 7.89 3.67
C ILE A 122 5.49 7.13 4.84
N VAL A 123 4.59 7.77 5.58
CA VAL A 123 3.93 7.22 6.77
C VAL A 123 2.43 7.08 6.53
N GLY A 124 1.81 6.10 7.18
CA GLY A 124 0.38 5.83 7.05
C GLY A 124 0.01 5.30 5.67
N VAL A 125 0.90 4.53 5.05
CA VAL A 125 0.65 3.99 3.71
C VAL A 125 -0.55 3.06 3.73
N ARG A 126 -1.50 3.32 2.85
CA ARG A 126 -2.60 2.41 2.54
C ARG A 126 -2.49 1.95 1.09
N LEU A 127 -2.72 0.67 0.90
CA LEU A 127 -2.72 0.03 -0.40
C LEU A 127 -4.07 -0.66 -0.60
N ASP A 128 -4.89 -0.08 -1.45
CA ASP A 128 -6.24 -0.52 -1.73
C ASP A 128 -6.38 -1.05 -3.16
N VAL A 129 -7.32 -1.96 -3.35
CA VAL A 129 -7.66 -2.53 -4.65
C VAL A 129 -9.13 -2.29 -4.91
N GLU A 130 -9.44 -1.59 -5.99
CA GLU A 130 -10.81 -1.37 -6.44
C GLU A 130 -11.05 -2.08 -7.77
N MET A 131 -12.10 -2.90 -7.79
CA MET A 131 -12.56 -3.51 -9.04
C MET A 131 -13.39 -2.48 -9.81
N LYS A 132 -13.02 -2.20 -11.05
CA LYS A 132 -13.74 -1.21 -11.88
C LYS A 132 -14.81 -1.88 -12.74
N GLU A 133 -16.00 -1.28 -12.77
CA GLU A 133 -17.13 -1.76 -13.57
C GLU A 133 -16.96 -1.55 -15.09
N PHE A 134 -15.91 -0.83 -15.53
CA PHE A 134 -15.64 -0.54 -16.94
C PHE A 134 -15.22 -1.74 -17.80
N GLY A 135 -15.09 -2.91 -17.20
CA GLY A 135 -14.76 -4.17 -17.85
C GLY A 135 -14.60 -5.27 -16.78
N ASN A 136 -15.04 -6.45 -17.08
CA ASN A 136 -15.10 -7.56 -16.11
C ASN A 136 -13.73 -7.98 -15.52
N ASP A 137 -12.63 -7.41 -16.04
CA ASP A 137 -11.27 -7.87 -15.70
C ASP A 137 -10.30 -6.70 -15.45
N ILE A 138 -10.79 -5.55 -14.98
CA ILE A 138 -9.95 -4.38 -14.66
C ILE A 138 -9.93 -4.13 -13.16
N ALA A 139 -8.73 -4.10 -12.60
CA ALA A 139 -8.48 -3.71 -11.21
C ALA A 139 -7.64 -2.44 -11.16
N GLU A 140 -8.02 -1.50 -10.31
CA GLU A 140 -7.21 -0.34 -9.95
C GLU A 140 -6.56 -0.60 -8.59
N PHE A 141 -5.25 -0.37 -8.52
CA PHE A 141 -4.45 -0.42 -7.30
C PHE A 141 -4.06 1.00 -6.93
N ILE A 142 -4.36 1.39 -5.70
CA ILE A 142 -4.15 2.75 -5.22
C ILE A 142 -3.28 2.69 -3.97
N ALA A 143 -2.11 3.35 -4.01
CA ALA A 143 -1.25 3.56 -2.86
C ALA A 143 -1.33 5.02 -2.44
N VAL A 144 -1.60 5.29 -1.17
CA VAL A 144 -1.72 6.64 -0.61
C VAL A 144 -0.97 6.70 0.71
N GLY A 145 -0.30 7.83 0.98
CA GLY A 145 0.36 8.05 2.25
C GLY A 145 0.82 9.50 2.41
N THR A 146 1.38 9.83 3.56
CA THR A 146 1.93 11.16 3.84
C THR A 146 3.45 11.13 3.76
N ALA A 147 4.01 11.88 2.80
CA ALA A 147 5.45 12.08 2.67
C ALA A 147 6.00 12.89 3.85
N VAL A 148 7.12 12.45 4.42
CA VAL A 148 7.74 13.07 5.60
C VAL A 148 9.22 13.30 5.40
N LYS A 149 9.73 14.37 6.02
CA LYS A 149 11.16 14.72 6.08
C LYS A 149 11.66 14.60 7.51
N ALA A 150 12.74 13.88 7.72
CA ALA A 150 13.40 13.81 9.02
C ALA A 150 14.02 15.15 9.38
N GLU A 151 13.78 15.64 10.58
CA GLU A 151 14.41 16.82 11.15
C GLU A 151 15.69 16.42 11.92
N PRO A 152 16.65 17.33 12.10
CA PRO A 152 17.85 17.04 12.89
C PRO A 152 17.47 16.51 14.28
N GLY A 153 17.98 15.33 14.64
CA GLY A 153 17.68 14.69 15.92
C GLY A 153 16.53 13.69 15.89
N ALA A 154 15.89 13.46 14.75
CA ALA A 154 14.89 12.41 14.60
C ALA A 154 15.44 11.06 15.10
N GLY A 155 14.61 10.27 15.79
CA GLY A 155 15.00 8.99 16.37
C GLY A 155 16.01 9.06 17.52
N GLY A 156 16.17 10.22 18.15
CA GLY A 156 17.08 10.43 19.28
C GLY A 156 18.52 10.78 18.88
N GLY A 157 18.76 11.13 17.63
CA GLY A 157 20.07 11.48 17.09
C GLY A 157 20.90 10.26 16.65
N GLY A 158 21.82 10.45 15.74
CA GLY A 158 22.72 9.40 15.25
C GLY A 158 22.32 8.79 13.91
N VAL A 159 21.11 9.01 13.42
CA VAL A 159 20.68 8.64 12.06
C VAL A 159 20.88 9.81 11.12
N SER A 160 21.83 9.71 10.20
CA SER A 160 22.09 10.73 9.19
C SER A 160 21.30 10.50 7.90
N ASP A 161 20.86 9.28 7.64
CA ASP A 161 20.11 8.88 6.46
C ASP A 161 18.98 7.92 6.85
N TRP A 162 17.75 8.35 6.58
CA TRP A 162 16.53 7.58 6.85
C TRP A 162 16.07 6.77 5.64
N ARG A 163 16.71 6.96 4.48
CA ARG A 163 16.38 6.21 3.28
C ARG A 163 16.81 4.74 3.42
N ASN A 164 16.12 3.87 2.72
CA ASN A 164 16.45 2.45 2.72
C ASN A 164 17.79 2.16 2.00
N ASN A 165 18.20 0.90 1.98
CA ASN A 165 19.44 0.46 1.33
C ASN A 165 19.45 0.67 -0.21
N LYS A 166 18.28 0.88 -0.83
CA LYS A 166 18.13 1.24 -2.24
C LYS A 166 18.11 2.76 -2.47
N ARG A 167 18.31 3.58 -1.43
CA ARG A 167 18.24 5.04 -1.42
C ARG A 167 16.84 5.60 -1.74
N GLN A 168 15.81 4.80 -1.59
CA GLN A 168 14.42 5.19 -1.71
C GLN A 168 13.89 5.71 -0.37
N PRO A 169 12.87 6.57 -0.36
CA PRO A 169 12.14 6.90 0.86
C PRO A 169 11.66 5.63 1.55
N PHE A 170 11.79 5.53 2.88
CA PHE A 170 11.15 4.43 3.58
C PHE A 170 9.63 4.53 3.44
N THR A 171 8.94 3.39 3.47
CA THR A 171 7.48 3.33 3.48
C THR A 171 7.01 2.60 4.72
N SER A 172 5.89 3.01 5.31
CA SER A 172 5.33 2.37 6.49
C SER A 172 3.81 2.42 6.47
N ASP A 173 3.16 1.27 6.67
CA ASP A 173 1.71 1.14 6.84
C ASP A 173 1.23 1.38 8.27
N LEU A 174 2.15 1.66 9.18
CA LEU A 174 1.83 1.98 10.57
C LEU A 174 1.06 3.29 10.68
N SER A 175 0.10 3.34 11.61
CA SER A 175 -0.54 4.59 11.99
C SER A 175 0.50 5.60 12.50
N GLY A 176 0.18 6.89 12.50
CA GLY A 176 1.09 7.91 13.06
C GLY A 176 1.44 7.65 14.52
N GLN A 177 0.54 7.04 15.29
CA GLN A 177 0.78 6.63 16.67
C GLN A 177 1.77 5.47 16.76
N ASP A 178 1.56 4.42 15.97
CA ASP A 178 2.45 3.25 15.97
C ASP A 178 3.83 3.62 15.43
N PHE A 179 3.90 4.49 14.41
CA PHE A 179 5.14 5.04 13.89
C PHE A 179 5.92 5.81 14.96
N TRP A 180 5.25 6.71 15.69
CA TRP A 180 5.86 7.43 16.81
C TRP A 180 6.38 6.46 17.89
N THR A 181 5.58 5.46 18.26
CA THR A 181 5.96 4.43 19.23
C THR A 181 7.19 3.65 18.74
N LEU A 182 7.23 3.27 17.46
CA LEU A 182 8.35 2.56 16.85
C LEU A 182 9.65 3.38 16.95
N ILE A 183 9.60 4.65 16.55
CA ILE A 183 10.76 5.56 16.60
C ILE A 183 11.24 5.73 18.06
N ARG A 184 10.32 5.94 19.00
CA ARG A 184 10.61 6.06 20.43
C ARG A 184 11.24 4.77 21.01
N ALA A 185 10.76 3.61 20.57
CA ALA A 185 11.33 2.32 20.94
C ALA A 185 12.74 2.08 20.37
N GLY A 186 13.25 2.96 19.50
CA GLY A 186 14.59 2.86 18.93
C GLY A 186 14.69 1.96 17.72
N TYR A 187 13.62 1.89 16.92
CA TYR A 187 13.60 1.22 15.64
C TYR A 187 13.37 2.20 14.49
N ALA A 188 13.94 1.91 13.33
CA ALA A 188 13.68 2.62 12.09
C ALA A 188 12.89 1.75 11.13
N PRO A 189 11.88 2.29 10.45
CA PRO A 189 11.25 1.63 9.31
C PRO A 189 12.21 1.64 8.12
N LEU A 190 12.22 0.56 7.35
CA LEU A 190 13.00 0.42 6.12
C LEU A 190 12.11 0.47 4.88
N GLY A 191 10.94 -0.12 4.98
CA GLY A 191 9.96 -0.17 3.90
C GLY A 191 8.73 -0.99 4.28
N MET A 192 7.62 -0.67 3.66
CA MET A 192 6.46 -1.54 3.67
C MET A 192 6.77 -2.75 2.78
N VAL A 193 6.58 -3.93 3.31
CA VAL A 193 6.82 -5.21 2.63
C VAL A 193 5.51 -5.95 2.45
N MET A 194 5.40 -6.69 1.35
CA MET A 194 4.17 -7.35 0.98
C MET A 194 4.40 -8.72 0.33
N GLY A 195 3.40 -9.57 0.42
CA GLY A 195 3.38 -10.84 -0.30
C GLY A 195 1.96 -11.19 -0.70
N SER A 196 1.77 -11.67 -1.89
CA SER A 196 0.48 -12.05 -2.44
C SER A 196 0.49 -13.49 -2.93
N CYS A 197 -0.61 -14.20 -2.71
CA CYS A 197 -0.85 -15.53 -3.24
C CYS A 197 -2.32 -15.66 -3.65
N VAL A 198 -2.56 -15.86 -4.93
CA VAL A 198 -3.89 -16.21 -5.45
C VAL A 198 -3.97 -17.72 -5.59
N TYR A 199 -4.89 -18.32 -4.87
CA TYR A 199 -4.98 -19.76 -4.73
C TYR A 199 -6.35 -20.31 -5.18
N HIS A 200 -6.33 -21.35 -5.99
CA HIS A 200 -7.52 -22.10 -6.37
C HIS A 200 -7.72 -23.30 -5.44
N VAL A 201 -8.88 -23.36 -4.80
CA VAL A 201 -9.26 -24.49 -3.94
C VAL A 201 -10.09 -25.48 -4.75
N ALA A 202 -9.66 -26.74 -4.78
CA ALA A 202 -10.34 -27.80 -5.53
C ALA A 202 -11.78 -28.02 -5.09
N HIS A 203 -12.64 -28.32 -6.04
CA HIS A 203 -14.02 -28.68 -5.75
C HIS A 203 -14.09 -29.97 -4.94
N GLN A 204 -14.93 -30.00 -3.91
CA GLN A 204 -15.21 -31.21 -3.16
C GLN A 204 -15.85 -32.28 -4.05
N LYS A 205 -15.39 -33.52 -3.94
CA LYS A 205 -16.05 -34.66 -4.58
C LYS A 205 -17.48 -34.79 -4.03
N PHE A 206 -18.43 -35.03 -4.90
CA PHE A 206 -19.85 -35.11 -4.57
C PHE A 206 -20.17 -36.08 -3.41
N GLY A 207 -19.42 -37.20 -3.32
CA GLY A 207 -19.58 -38.19 -2.24
C GLY A 207 -19.24 -37.68 -0.84
N SER A 208 -18.27 -36.74 -0.69
CA SER A 208 -17.92 -36.15 0.61
C SER A 208 -18.98 -35.15 1.11
N LYS A 209 -19.69 -34.51 0.20
CA LYS A 209 -20.82 -33.63 0.56
C LYS A 209 -21.97 -34.37 1.17
N ILE A 210 -22.30 -35.57 0.66
CA ILE A 210 -23.41 -36.40 1.17
C ILE A 210 -23.10 -36.98 2.56
N GLY A 211 -21.83 -37.36 2.81
CA GLY A 211 -21.41 -37.91 4.11
C GLY A 211 -21.39 -36.93 5.27
N ASN A 212 -21.38 -35.62 4.97
CA ASN A 212 -21.27 -34.53 5.94
C ASN A 212 -22.59 -33.78 6.18
N ILE A 213 -23.69 -34.22 5.56
CA ILE A 213 -25.00 -33.58 5.78
C ILE A 213 -25.40 -33.70 7.25
N GLY A 214 -25.60 -32.57 7.90
CA GLY A 214 -26.02 -32.46 9.31
C GLY A 214 -24.90 -32.66 10.34
N LYS A 215 -23.62 -32.70 9.93
CA LYS A 215 -22.47 -32.81 10.83
C LYS A 215 -21.58 -31.57 10.73
N ASN A 216 -21.11 -31.11 11.87
CA ASN A 216 -20.06 -30.09 11.96
C ASN A 216 -18.70 -30.82 11.94
N VAL A 217 -18.07 -30.87 10.77
CA VAL A 217 -16.76 -31.52 10.56
C VAL A 217 -15.81 -30.56 9.85
N GLU A 218 -14.56 -30.59 10.24
CA GLU A 218 -13.52 -29.86 9.52
C GLU A 218 -13.36 -30.40 8.09
N ILE A 219 -13.14 -29.50 7.15
CA ILE A 219 -12.86 -29.84 5.76
C ILE A 219 -11.35 -29.73 5.57
N GLU A 220 -10.61 -30.77 5.97
CA GLU A 220 -9.15 -30.82 5.98
C GLU A 220 -8.52 -30.32 4.66
N GLN A 221 -9.09 -30.68 3.51
CA GLN A 221 -8.59 -30.27 2.21
C GLN A 221 -8.65 -28.74 2.00
N PHE A 222 -9.68 -28.08 2.52
CA PHE A 222 -9.80 -26.62 2.46
C PHE A 222 -8.85 -25.97 3.46
N THR A 223 -8.79 -26.50 4.66
CA THR A 223 -7.85 -26.03 5.71
C THR A 223 -6.43 -26.06 5.19
N GLN A 224 -5.98 -27.19 4.62
CA GLN A 224 -4.64 -27.32 4.06
C GLN A 224 -4.38 -26.30 2.95
N ALA A 225 -5.30 -26.15 1.99
CA ALA A 225 -5.17 -25.19 0.88
C ALA A 225 -5.03 -23.74 1.37
N LEU A 226 -5.80 -23.35 2.39
CA LEU A 226 -5.74 -22.02 2.96
C LEU A 226 -4.43 -21.78 3.73
N TYR A 227 -3.92 -22.80 4.43
CA TYR A 227 -2.60 -22.71 5.08
C TYR A 227 -1.48 -22.57 4.05
N ASP A 228 -1.46 -23.39 3.01
CA ASP A 228 -0.47 -23.33 1.94
C ASP A 228 -0.42 -21.92 1.30
N ALA A 229 -1.59 -21.35 1.02
CA ALA A 229 -1.71 -20.02 0.43
C ALA A 229 -1.22 -18.90 1.36
N ARG A 230 -1.53 -19.01 2.67
CA ARG A 230 -1.05 -18.06 3.69
C ARG A 230 0.46 -18.11 3.82
N GLU A 231 1.03 -19.31 3.92
CA GLU A 231 2.48 -19.49 4.03
C GLU A 231 3.22 -18.94 2.81
N LEU A 232 2.68 -19.10 1.59
CA LEU A 232 3.25 -18.51 0.39
C LEU A 232 3.21 -16.97 0.43
N ALA A 233 2.11 -16.38 0.85
CA ALA A 233 2.03 -14.92 1.00
C ALA A 233 3.01 -14.42 2.07
N MET A 234 3.08 -15.07 3.22
CA MET A 234 3.99 -14.71 4.32
C MET A 234 5.46 -14.85 3.91
N SER A 235 5.84 -15.94 3.24
CA SER A 235 7.23 -16.15 2.81
C SER A 235 7.69 -15.12 1.78
N ARG A 236 6.81 -14.66 0.90
CA ARG A 236 7.09 -13.58 -0.07
C ARG A 236 7.32 -12.25 0.63
N MET A 237 6.47 -11.91 1.61
CA MET A 237 6.64 -10.71 2.43
C MET A 237 7.97 -10.76 3.21
N GLN A 238 8.34 -11.92 3.77
CA GLN A 238 9.62 -12.10 4.47
C GLN A 238 10.81 -11.92 3.53
N ALA A 239 10.75 -12.46 2.30
CA ALA A 239 11.81 -12.29 1.31
C ALA A 239 12.05 -10.82 0.94
N GLU A 240 11.00 -10.00 0.89
CA GLU A 240 11.15 -8.55 0.69
C GLU A 240 11.85 -7.88 1.87
N ALA A 241 11.50 -8.26 3.11
CA ALA A 241 12.15 -7.74 4.30
C ALA A 241 13.64 -8.12 4.37
N GLU A 242 13.98 -9.36 4.00
CA GLU A 242 15.37 -9.81 3.88
C GLU A 242 16.15 -8.99 2.84
N ALA A 243 15.54 -8.68 1.69
CA ALA A 243 16.15 -7.84 0.66
C ALA A 243 16.40 -6.39 1.13
N LEU A 244 15.65 -5.91 2.12
CA LEU A 244 15.87 -4.64 2.79
C LEU A 244 16.86 -4.73 3.97
N HIS A 245 17.40 -5.91 4.27
CA HIS A 245 18.24 -6.18 5.46
C HIS A 245 17.52 -5.83 6.77
N ALA A 246 16.24 -6.14 6.85
CA ALA A 246 15.44 -5.94 8.05
C ALA A 246 15.75 -7.00 9.12
N GLU A 247 15.63 -6.61 10.38
CA GLU A 247 15.72 -7.54 11.52
C GLU A 247 14.34 -8.03 11.98
N GLY A 248 13.27 -7.39 11.50
CA GLY A 248 11.90 -7.79 11.81
C GLY A 248 10.86 -7.11 10.94
N ILE A 249 9.63 -7.59 11.04
CA ILE A 249 8.45 -7.00 10.39
C ILE A 249 7.43 -6.75 11.50
N VAL A 250 6.91 -5.53 11.59
CA VAL A 250 5.89 -5.14 12.57
C VAL A 250 4.61 -4.73 11.89
N GLY A 251 3.49 -4.72 12.63
CA GLY A 251 2.19 -4.33 12.09
C GLY A 251 1.64 -5.30 11.04
N VAL A 252 2.08 -6.56 11.03
CA VAL A 252 1.69 -7.52 10.00
C VAL A 252 0.18 -7.72 9.97
N GLN A 253 -0.39 -7.53 8.78
CA GLN A 253 -1.78 -7.80 8.48
C GLN A 253 -1.86 -8.86 7.38
N LEU A 254 -2.69 -9.86 7.60
CA LEU A 254 -3.00 -10.87 6.58
C LEU A 254 -4.46 -10.66 6.15
N ARG A 255 -4.64 -10.20 4.92
CA ARG A 255 -5.95 -9.91 4.34
C ARG A 255 -6.34 -11.03 3.38
N GLN A 256 -7.60 -11.41 3.42
CA GLN A 256 -8.16 -12.41 2.51
C GLN A 256 -9.21 -11.73 1.62
N HIS A 257 -9.05 -11.86 0.32
CA HIS A 257 -10.00 -11.35 -0.66
C HIS A 257 -10.55 -12.49 -1.50
N SER A 258 -11.87 -12.59 -1.58
CA SER A 258 -12.54 -13.51 -2.50
C SER A 258 -12.84 -12.74 -3.78
N HIS A 259 -12.18 -13.09 -4.86
CA HIS A 259 -12.37 -12.44 -6.15
C HIS A 259 -13.45 -13.14 -6.97
N THR A 260 -14.22 -12.33 -7.69
CA THR A 260 -15.28 -12.82 -8.59
C THR A 260 -14.75 -13.50 -9.86
N TRP A 261 -13.44 -13.50 -10.09
CA TRP A 261 -12.78 -14.01 -11.31
C TRP A 261 -12.79 -15.54 -11.46
N GLY A 262 -13.28 -16.25 -10.47
CA GLY A 262 -13.45 -17.69 -10.55
C GLY A 262 -14.12 -18.25 -9.30
N SER A 263 -15.03 -19.16 -9.47
CA SER A 263 -15.56 -19.96 -8.36
C SER A 263 -14.39 -20.67 -7.68
N HIS A 264 -14.26 -20.51 -6.34
CA HIS A 264 -13.22 -21.14 -5.51
C HIS A 264 -11.80 -20.54 -5.61
N THR A 265 -11.69 -19.26 -6.02
CA THR A 265 -10.42 -18.54 -6.00
C THR A 265 -10.36 -17.56 -4.83
N THR A 266 -9.29 -17.62 -4.05
CA THR A 266 -9.05 -16.75 -2.91
C THR A 266 -7.67 -16.15 -3.02
N GLU A 267 -7.53 -14.85 -2.76
CA GLU A 267 -6.24 -14.20 -2.59
C GLU A 267 -5.92 -14.03 -1.12
N PHE A 268 -4.70 -14.34 -0.73
CA PHE A 268 -4.08 -13.92 0.52
C PHE A 268 -3.06 -12.84 0.24
N PHE A 269 -3.17 -11.75 0.97
CA PHE A 269 -2.28 -10.61 0.88
C PHE A 269 -1.73 -10.30 2.27
N ALA A 270 -0.41 -10.50 2.43
CA ALA A 270 0.34 -10.17 3.63
C ALA A 270 1.02 -8.82 3.44
N ILE A 271 0.96 -7.95 4.43
CA ILE A 271 1.57 -6.61 4.42
C ILE A 271 2.08 -6.28 5.83
N GLY A 272 3.17 -5.51 5.91
CA GLY A 272 3.71 -5.02 7.17
C GLY A 272 4.88 -4.09 6.94
N THR A 273 5.41 -3.49 8.00
CA THR A 273 6.56 -2.59 7.95
C THR A 273 7.82 -3.32 8.40
N ALA A 274 8.80 -3.43 7.49
CA ALA A 274 10.14 -3.94 7.78
C ALA A 274 10.92 -2.94 8.62
N VAL A 275 11.59 -3.40 9.66
CA VAL A 275 12.27 -2.55 10.64
C VAL A 275 13.68 -3.02 10.96
N ARG A 276 14.52 -2.07 11.41
CA ARG A 276 15.83 -2.36 12.01
C ARG A 276 16.00 -1.58 13.31
N PRO A 277 16.79 -2.09 14.28
CA PRO A 277 17.14 -1.33 15.47
C PRO A 277 18.04 -0.14 15.12
N LEU A 278 17.86 0.97 15.81
CA LEU A 278 18.72 2.15 15.74
C LEU A 278 19.87 2.12 16.74
N ARG A 279 19.73 1.28 17.77
CA ARG A 279 20.68 1.12 18.85
C ARG A 279 20.67 -0.30 19.40
N PRO A 280 21.78 -0.81 19.96
CA PRO A 280 21.86 -2.18 20.45
C PRO A 280 21.13 -2.41 21.77
N ASP A 281 20.87 -1.34 22.54
CA ASP A 281 20.16 -1.37 23.81
C ASP A 281 18.73 -0.88 23.64
N HIS A 282 17.80 -1.76 23.87
CA HIS A 282 16.37 -1.44 23.80
C HIS A 282 15.81 -1.23 25.22
N ILE A 283 15.90 -0.02 25.73
CA ILE A 283 15.07 0.39 26.85
C ILE A 283 13.73 0.81 26.28
N ILE A 284 12.82 -0.15 26.18
CA ILE A 284 11.45 0.11 25.75
C ILE A 284 10.70 0.63 26.97
N GLU A 285 10.41 1.93 26.99
CA GLU A 285 9.40 2.46 27.92
C GLU A 285 8.08 1.74 27.63
N ARG A 286 7.39 1.28 28.68
CA ARG A 286 6.09 0.62 28.50
C ARG A 286 5.18 1.56 27.74
N PRO A 287 4.57 1.16 26.61
CA PRO A 287 3.65 2.00 25.89
C PRO A 287 2.49 2.39 26.81
N THR A 288 2.27 3.68 26.95
CA THR A 288 1.09 4.21 27.62
C THR A 288 -0.10 3.97 26.72
N MET A 289 -1.06 3.16 27.16
CA MET A 289 -2.26 2.90 26.37
C MET A 289 -3.08 4.21 26.27
N VAL A 290 -3.11 4.81 25.09
CA VAL A 290 -4.00 5.92 24.79
C VAL A 290 -5.32 5.31 24.34
N LEU A 291 -6.30 5.27 25.24
CA LEU A 291 -7.67 4.90 24.87
C LEU A 291 -8.31 6.13 24.18
N THR A 292 -8.65 5.99 22.91
CA THR A 292 -9.55 6.93 22.26
C THR A 292 -10.94 6.73 22.88
N LEU A 293 -11.47 7.75 23.56
CA LEU A 293 -12.80 7.70 24.19
C LEU A 293 -13.93 8.01 23.20
N ASP A 294 -13.62 8.18 21.93
CA ASP A 294 -14.59 8.44 20.86
C ASP A 294 -15.00 7.09 20.24
N ALA A 295 -16.03 6.48 20.83
CA ALA A 295 -16.80 5.38 20.27
C ALA A 295 -18.20 5.87 19.89
#